data_9a39d2f6ba1bf409c850e85a24d03475
#
_entry.id   9a39d2f6ba1bf409c850e85a24d03475
#
_cell.length_a   1.000
_cell.length_b   1.000
_cell.length_c   1.000
_cell.angle_alpha   90.00
_cell.angle_beta   90.00
_cell.angle_gamma   90.00
#
_symmetry.space_group_name_H-M   'P 1'
#
loop_
_entity.id
_entity.type
_entity.pdbx_description
1 polymer ?
#
loop_
_entity_poly.entity_id
_entity_poly.type
_entity_poly.pdbx_seq_one_letter_code
_entity_poly.pdbx_strand_id
1 'polypeptide(L)'
;MDKDKKAWIENLEFEGRVMIENVGNYNISEINRVRKTDELVFFNEYLGQDVTRTDDNGTEVFIKLADGESWGVNKDVTCVVTRIIKDKGANALEPGECCLSGNGRAKVFLENLSVGNTLKINMDIFTTEGGIRPDILQMVTGNGVVLKNGELTDRNYDGYNSTLYPRTGIGMSQDRKTIYFIVID
;
A
#
# COMPACT_ATOMS: atom_id res chain seq x y z
N MET A 1 -6.24 -7.66 -13.09
CA MET A 1 -6.05 -8.21 -14.47
C MET A 1 -4.57 -8.31 -14.74
N ASP A 2 -4.11 -9.41 -15.32
CA ASP A 2 -2.71 -9.65 -15.66
C ASP A 2 -2.37 -9.26 -17.11
N LYS A 3 -1.10 -9.51 -17.50
CA LYS A 3 -0.61 -9.31 -18.88
C LYS A 3 -1.35 -10.14 -19.95
N ASP A 4 -1.93 -11.28 -19.56
CA ASP A 4 -2.71 -12.15 -20.45
C ASP A 4 -4.19 -11.74 -20.48
N LYS A 5 -4.54 -10.58 -19.92
CA LYS A 5 -5.89 -10.02 -19.79
C LYS A 5 -6.86 -10.90 -19.00
N LYS A 6 -6.32 -11.77 -18.11
CA LYS A 6 -7.15 -12.55 -17.20
C LYS A 6 -7.53 -11.72 -16.00
N ALA A 7 -8.77 -11.86 -15.55
CA ALA A 7 -9.29 -11.23 -14.34
C ALA A 7 -9.48 -12.28 -13.24
N TRP A 8 -9.25 -11.84 -11.99
CA TRP A 8 -9.52 -12.64 -10.79
C TRP A 8 -10.21 -11.77 -9.76
N ILE A 9 -10.98 -12.41 -8.89
CA ILE A 9 -11.45 -11.86 -7.62
C ILE A 9 -10.90 -12.78 -6.54
N GLU A 10 -9.99 -12.25 -5.72
CA GLU A 10 -9.28 -13.01 -4.67
C GLU A 10 -9.08 -12.13 -3.46
N ASN A 11 -8.92 -12.75 -2.30
CA ASN A 11 -8.39 -12.06 -1.13
C ASN A 11 -6.88 -11.88 -1.32
N LEU A 12 -6.41 -10.68 -1.08
CA LEU A 12 -5.00 -10.33 -1.18
C LEU A 12 -4.46 -9.91 0.18
N GLU A 13 -3.23 -10.30 0.44
CA GLU A 13 -2.43 -9.82 1.56
C GLU A 13 -1.32 -8.93 1.02
N PHE A 14 -0.98 -7.89 1.75
CA PHE A 14 0.06 -6.94 1.42
C PHE A 14 1.16 -7.02 2.46
N GLU A 15 2.41 -7.07 2.00
CA GLU A 15 3.60 -6.94 2.83
C GLU A 15 4.52 -5.90 2.21
N GLY A 16 4.80 -4.85 2.98
CA GLY A 16 5.74 -3.80 2.57
C GLY A 16 6.94 -3.77 3.48
N ARG A 17 8.13 -3.50 2.92
CA ARG A 17 9.35 -3.33 3.70
C ARG A 17 10.30 -2.32 3.10
N VAL A 18 11.01 -1.64 3.96
CA VAL A 18 12.14 -0.76 3.63
C VAL A 18 13.42 -1.48 4.02
N MET A 19 14.39 -1.49 3.13
CA MET A 19 15.71 -2.11 3.35
C MET A 19 16.79 -1.04 3.23
N ILE A 20 17.62 -0.93 4.28
CA ILE A 20 18.79 -0.02 4.33
C ILE A 20 20.03 -0.89 4.41
N GLU A 21 20.97 -0.69 3.49
CA GLU A 21 22.20 -1.46 3.45
C GLU A 21 22.99 -1.33 4.78
N ASN A 22 23.49 -2.45 5.28
CA ASN A 22 24.21 -2.59 6.55
C ASN A 22 23.43 -2.22 7.84
N VAL A 23 22.11 -1.88 7.71
CA VAL A 23 21.25 -1.59 8.86
C VAL A 23 20.21 -2.71 9.03
N GLY A 24 19.61 -3.17 7.92
CA GLY A 24 18.58 -4.20 7.92
C GLY A 24 17.29 -3.75 7.25
N ASN A 25 16.17 -4.31 7.69
CA ASN A 25 14.86 -3.97 7.14
C ASN A 25 13.85 -3.60 8.23
N TYR A 26 12.82 -2.87 7.83
CA TYR A 26 11.67 -2.52 8.67
C TYR A 26 10.39 -2.62 7.85
N ASN A 27 9.34 -3.20 8.43
CA ASN A 27 8.08 -3.39 7.74
C ASN A 27 7.33 -2.06 7.58
N ILE A 28 6.73 -1.87 6.41
CA ILE A 28 5.76 -0.80 6.18
C ILE A 28 4.45 -1.26 6.78
N SER A 29 3.99 -0.54 7.80
CA SER A 29 2.76 -0.88 8.54
C SER A 29 1.50 -0.51 7.76
N GLU A 30 1.54 0.64 7.07
CA GLU A 30 0.38 1.22 6.39
C GLU A 30 0.82 2.08 5.20
N ILE A 31 -0.11 2.31 4.26
CA ILE A 31 0.07 3.24 3.14
C ILE A 31 -0.98 4.34 3.24
N ASN A 32 -0.55 5.62 3.20
CA ASN A 32 -1.42 6.80 3.22
C ASN A 32 -2.42 6.84 4.40
N ARG A 33 -1.99 6.34 5.56
CA ARG A 33 -2.80 6.31 6.79
C ARG A 33 -2.16 7.15 7.90
N VAL A 34 -2.90 7.38 8.96
CA VAL A 34 -2.38 8.02 10.17
C VAL A 34 -1.31 7.14 10.78
N ARG A 35 -0.11 7.70 11.02
CA ARG A 35 0.99 7.00 11.67
C ARG A 35 0.74 6.87 13.18
N LYS A 36 0.96 5.66 13.72
CA LYS A 36 0.91 5.36 15.15
C LYS A 36 2.31 5.08 15.69
N THR A 37 2.39 4.85 17.01
CA THR A 37 3.66 4.50 17.68
C THR A 37 4.26 3.21 17.09
N ASP A 38 5.59 3.20 16.92
CA ASP A 38 6.37 2.11 16.33
C ASP A 38 6.01 1.74 14.88
N GLU A 39 5.13 2.50 14.22
CA GLU A 39 4.78 2.28 12.83
C GLU A 39 5.73 3.03 11.88
N LEU A 40 5.96 2.40 10.72
CA LEU A 40 6.52 3.01 9.53
C LEU A 40 5.41 3.09 8.48
N VAL A 41 5.03 4.31 8.11
CA VAL A 41 3.98 4.55 7.12
C VAL A 41 4.60 5.11 5.85
N PHE A 42 4.17 4.55 4.71
CA PHE A 42 4.54 5.03 3.39
C PHE A 42 3.48 5.99 2.85
N PHE A 43 3.88 7.18 2.45
CA PHE A 43 3.02 8.19 1.82
C PHE A 43 3.45 8.42 0.39
N ASN A 44 2.48 8.56 -0.51
CA ASN A 44 2.67 8.87 -1.92
C ASN A 44 1.63 9.88 -2.41
N GLU A 45 1.68 10.25 -3.68
CA GLU A 45 0.79 11.22 -4.32
C GLU A 45 -0.72 10.91 -4.20
N TYR A 46 -1.09 9.65 -3.92
CA TYR A 46 -2.48 9.23 -3.70
C TYR A 46 -2.96 9.44 -2.26
N LEU A 47 -2.23 10.19 -1.46
CA LEU A 47 -2.58 10.50 -0.07
C LEU A 47 -3.96 11.17 0.07
N GLY A 48 -4.41 11.90 -0.97
CA GLY A 48 -5.71 12.56 -1.01
C GLY A 48 -5.81 13.81 -0.15
N GLN A 49 -4.67 14.34 0.31
CA GLN A 49 -4.54 15.61 1.02
C GLN A 49 -3.12 16.17 0.83
N ASP A 50 -2.93 17.47 1.17
CA ASP A 50 -1.70 18.19 0.85
C ASP A 50 -0.49 17.78 1.71
N VAL A 51 -0.70 17.16 2.88
CA VAL A 51 0.36 16.85 3.84
C VAL A 51 0.22 15.44 4.41
N THR A 52 1.32 14.88 4.90
CA THR A 52 1.35 13.57 5.59
C THR A 52 0.46 13.58 6.84
N ARG A 53 -0.12 12.42 7.18
CA ARG A 53 -1.01 12.26 8.35
C ARG A 53 -0.22 11.90 9.60
N THR A 54 0.64 12.82 10.04
CA THR A 54 1.62 12.58 11.10
C THR A 54 1.64 13.72 12.11
N ASP A 55 2.04 13.39 13.32
CA ASP A 55 2.37 14.33 14.39
C ASP A 55 3.88 14.66 14.38
N ASP A 56 4.30 15.53 15.30
CA ASP A 56 5.69 15.98 15.42
C ASP A 56 6.62 14.94 16.06
N ASN A 57 6.12 13.78 16.51
CA ASN A 57 6.91 12.77 17.22
C ASN A 57 7.54 11.74 16.28
N GLY A 58 8.30 12.14 15.28
CA GLY A 58 8.88 11.16 14.36
C GLY A 58 9.92 11.73 13.43
N THR A 59 10.33 10.90 12.49
CA THR A 59 11.21 11.26 11.37
C THR A 59 10.52 10.97 10.06
N GLU A 60 10.49 11.94 9.17
CA GLU A 60 10.01 11.82 7.80
C GLU A 60 11.19 11.86 6.84
N VAL A 61 11.35 10.79 6.07
CA VAL A 61 12.38 10.63 5.04
C VAL A 61 11.69 10.67 3.68
N PHE A 62 11.97 11.70 2.92
CA PHE A 62 11.44 11.90 1.58
C PHE A 62 12.38 11.26 0.58
N ILE A 63 11.79 10.58 -0.40
CA ILE A 63 12.50 9.76 -1.37
C ILE A 63 11.96 9.97 -2.77
N LYS A 64 12.80 9.80 -3.76
CA LYS A 64 12.43 9.67 -5.18
C LYS A 64 13.00 8.38 -5.75
N LEU A 65 12.41 7.89 -6.83
CA LEU A 65 12.97 6.78 -7.58
C LEU A 65 14.39 7.09 -8.03
N ALA A 66 15.29 6.12 -7.93
CA ALA A 66 16.60 6.21 -8.56
C ALA A 66 16.46 6.20 -10.10
N ASP A 67 17.48 6.68 -10.80
CA ASP A 67 17.47 6.74 -12.26
C ASP A 67 17.24 5.36 -12.88
N GLY A 68 16.27 5.29 -13.80
CA GLY A 68 15.88 4.06 -14.48
C GLY A 68 14.94 3.15 -13.70
N GLU A 69 14.62 3.48 -12.45
CA GLU A 69 13.67 2.72 -11.64
C GLU A 69 12.20 3.09 -11.96
N SER A 70 11.32 2.17 -11.66
CA SER A 70 9.87 2.36 -11.72
C SER A 70 9.18 1.70 -10.55
N TRP A 71 8.08 2.28 -10.05
CA TRP A 71 7.26 1.61 -9.06
C TRP A 71 6.69 0.28 -9.59
N GLY A 72 6.55 -0.66 -8.71
CA GLY A 72 5.95 -1.97 -9.00
C GLY A 72 5.81 -2.80 -7.73
N VAL A 73 5.02 -3.85 -7.82
CA VAL A 73 4.84 -4.84 -6.75
C VAL A 73 5.70 -6.07 -7.01
N ASN A 74 5.99 -6.83 -5.95
CA ASN A 74 6.76 -8.07 -5.99
C ASN A 74 8.16 -7.89 -6.59
N LYS A 75 8.76 -6.73 -6.40
CA LYS A 75 10.15 -6.42 -6.77
C LYS A 75 10.76 -5.39 -5.82
N ASP A 76 12.07 -5.42 -5.73
CA ASP A 76 12.82 -4.36 -5.05
C ASP A 76 12.86 -3.12 -5.94
N VAL A 77 12.57 -1.96 -5.36
CA VAL A 77 12.63 -0.65 -6.01
C VAL A 77 13.65 0.20 -5.29
N THR A 78 14.68 0.67 -6.01
CA THR A 78 15.71 1.53 -5.45
C THR A 78 15.23 2.99 -5.44
N CYS A 79 15.38 3.62 -4.28
CA CYS A 79 15.04 5.03 -4.06
C CYS A 79 16.24 5.79 -3.50
N VAL A 80 16.24 7.11 -3.74
CA VAL A 80 17.25 8.05 -3.22
C VAL A 80 16.57 8.99 -2.23
N VAL A 81 17.21 9.22 -1.08
CA VAL A 81 16.75 10.19 -0.07
C VAL A 81 16.96 11.62 -0.56
N THR A 82 15.90 12.39 -0.64
CA THR A 82 15.93 13.79 -1.10
C THR A 82 15.98 14.79 0.05
N ARG A 83 15.27 14.51 1.15
CA ARG A 83 15.25 15.35 2.35
C ARG A 83 14.82 14.55 3.57
N ILE A 84 15.17 15.04 4.75
CA ILE A 84 14.80 14.43 6.04
C ILE A 84 14.29 15.53 6.95
N ILE A 85 13.14 15.31 7.57
CA ILE A 85 12.55 16.22 8.56
C ILE A 85 12.35 15.44 9.85
N LYS A 86 12.92 15.95 10.94
CA LYS A 86 12.83 15.35 12.27
C LYS A 86 11.94 16.19 13.17
N ASP A 87 11.18 15.52 14.02
CA ASP A 87 10.36 16.11 15.07
C ASP A 87 9.41 17.22 14.53
N LYS A 88 8.92 17.02 13.31
CA LYS A 88 7.91 17.86 12.68
C LYS A 88 7.13 17.01 11.67
N GLY A 89 5.84 16.81 11.93
CA GLY A 89 4.91 16.13 11.06
C GLY A 89 4.17 17.04 10.08
N ALA A 90 3.16 16.49 9.43
CA ALA A 90 2.28 17.19 8.50
C ALA A 90 3.05 17.94 7.39
N ASN A 91 4.00 17.28 6.75
CA ASN A 91 4.80 17.87 5.67
C ASN A 91 4.25 17.53 4.30
N ALA A 92 4.32 18.50 3.37
CA ALA A 92 3.89 18.31 1.98
C ALA A 92 4.86 17.41 1.20
N LEU A 93 4.31 16.65 0.25
CA LEU A 93 5.07 15.93 -0.77
C LEU A 93 5.32 16.86 -1.97
N GLU A 94 6.56 16.90 -2.44
CA GLU A 94 6.87 17.53 -3.72
C GLU A 94 6.53 16.59 -4.90
N PRO A 95 6.37 17.10 -6.12
CA PRO A 95 6.09 16.26 -7.28
C PRO A 95 7.11 15.12 -7.43
N GLY A 96 6.61 13.90 -7.54
CA GLY A 96 7.41 12.67 -7.66
C GLY A 96 8.08 12.21 -6.35
N GLU A 97 7.83 12.87 -5.22
CA GLU A 97 8.26 12.38 -3.92
C GLU A 97 7.28 11.37 -3.32
N CYS A 98 7.86 10.44 -2.57
CA CYS A 98 7.17 9.66 -1.55
C CYS A 98 7.81 9.96 -0.20
N CYS A 99 7.11 9.63 0.89
CA CYS A 99 7.63 9.85 2.24
C CYS A 99 7.52 8.56 3.05
N LEU A 100 8.61 8.21 3.73
CA LEU A 100 8.64 7.20 4.78
C LEU A 100 8.59 7.93 6.12
N SER A 101 7.54 7.72 6.88
CA SER A 101 7.36 8.36 8.19
C SER A 101 7.41 7.33 9.30
N GLY A 102 8.36 7.47 10.21
CA GLY A 102 8.58 6.56 11.33
C GLY A 102 8.43 7.24 12.69
N ASN A 103 7.86 6.50 13.65
CA ASN A 103 7.81 6.88 15.07
C ASN A 103 8.38 5.73 15.91
N GLY A 104 8.88 6.03 17.13
CA GLY A 104 9.44 5.03 18.04
C GLY A 104 10.59 4.26 17.38
N ARG A 105 10.50 2.93 17.31
CA ARG A 105 11.53 2.07 16.69
C ARG A 105 11.70 2.34 15.20
N ALA A 106 10.64 2.68 14.49
CA ALA A 106 10.71 3.05 13.08
C ALA A 106 11.45 4.37 12.88
N LYS A 107 11.33 5.36 13.79
CA LYS A 107 12.13 6.58 13.80
C LYS A 107 13.62 6.25 13.88
N VAL A 108 14.02 5.41 14.85
CA VAL A 108 15.44 5.01 15.04
C VAL A 108 15.98 4.31 13.78
N PHE A 109 15.17 3.47 13.13
CA PHE A 109 15.56 2.82 11.88
C PHE A 109 15.80 3.85 10.76
N LEU A 110 14.88 4.81 10.56
CA LEU A 110 15.00 5.84 9.53
C LEU A 110 16.14 6.82 9.78
N GLU A 111 16.54 7.05 11.03
CA GLU A 111 17.63 7.96 11.40
C GLU A 111 19.04 7.46 11.01
N ASN A 112 19.17 6.23 10.52
CA ASN A 112 20.38 5.74 9.87
C ASN A 112 20.58 6.30 8.44
N LEU A 113 19.59 7.00 7.89
CA LEU A 113 19.64 7.59 6.56
C LEU A 113 20.16 9.03 6.60
N SER A 114 20.79 9.41 5.51
CA SER A 114 21.20 10.79 5.20
C SER A 114 20.73 11.16 3.78
N VAL A 115 20.58 12.44 3.50
CA VAL A 115 20.26 12.92 2.15
C VAL A 115 21.30 12.41 1.16
N GLY A 116 20.85 11.90 0.02
CA GLY A 116 21.69 11.26 -0.99
C GLY A 116 21.91 9.75 -0.78
N ASN A 117 21.57 9.18 0.38
CA ASN A 117 21.64 7.73 0.55
C ASN A 117 20.59 7.03 -0.32
N THR A 118 20.89 5.79 -0.69
CA THR A 118 19.97 4.89 -1.33
C THR A 118 19.34 3.92 -0.33
N LEU A 119 18.12 3.52 -0.59
CA LEU A 119 17.41 2.46 0.10
C LEU A 119 16.59 1.66 -0.91
N LYS A 120 16.13 0.48 -0.52
CA LYS A 120 15.19 -0.30 -1.33
C LYS A 120 13.84 -0.39 -0.64
N ILE A 121 12.79 -0.33 -1.46
CA ILE A 121 11.42 -0.61 -1.03
C ILE A 121 10.94 -1.85 -1.80
N ASN A 122 10.36 -2.77 -1.07
CA ASN A 122 9.66 -3.90 -1.62
C ASN A 122 8.20 -3.85 -1.15
N MET A 123 7.27 -4.06 -2.07
CA MET A 123 5.84 -4.17 -1.79
C MET A 123 5.33 -5.46 -2.43
N ASP A 124 5.16 -6.50 -1.61
CA ASP A 124 4.70 -7.79 -2.06
C ASP A 124 3.19 -7.92 -1.91
N ILE A 125 2.56 -8.52 -2.91
CA ILE A 125 1.13 -8.85 -2.90
C ILE A 125 1.00 -10.35 -3.06
N PHE A 126 0.34 -10.96 -2.09
CA PHE A 126 0.08 -12.40 -2.06
C PHE A 126 -1.41 -12.67 -2.18
N THR A 127 -1.75 -13.79 -2.77
CA THR A 127 -3.10 -14.35 -2.62
C THR A 127 -3.17 -15.17 -1.33
N THR A 128 -4.31 -15.22 -0.67
CA THR A 128 -4.51 -16.04 0.55
C THR A 128 -4.32 -17.55 0.30
N GLU A 129 -4.30 -17.98 -0.95
CA GLU A 129 -4.01 -19.35 -1.37
C GLU A 129 -2.50 -19.58 -1.65
N GLY A 130 -1.64 -18.60 -1.32
CA GLY A 130 -0.18 -18.76 -1.30
C GLY A 130 0.53 -18.46 -2.61
N GLY A 131 -0.09 -17.74 -3.53
CA GLY A 131 0.54 -17.36 -4.80
C GLY A 131 1.00 -15.90 -4.83
N ILE A 132 2.25 -15.64 -5.25
CA ILE A 132 2.67 -14.33 -5.72
C ILE A 132 2.12 -14.13 -7.13
N ARG A 133 1.54 -12.96 -7.40
CA ARG A 133 1.11 -12.59 -8.75
C ARG A 133 1.98 -11.44 -9.28
N PRO A 134 3.15 -11.77 -9.83
CA PRO A 134 4.13 -10.75 -10.25
C PRO A 134 3.69 -9.94 -11.48
N ASP A 135 2.67 -10.38 -12.19
CA ASP A 135 2.23 -9.85 -13.48
C ASP A 135 0.89 -9.10 -13.43
N ILE A 136 0.49 -8.63 -12.22
CA ILE A 136 -0.70 -7.78 -12.07
C ILE A 136 -0.44 -6.43 -12.76
N LEU A 137 -1.27 -6.10 -13.74
CA LEU A 137 -1.24 -4.80 -14.43
C LEU A 137 -2.23 -3.80 -13.85
N GLN A 138 -3.37 -4.29 -13.37
CA GLN A 138 -4.44 -3.45 -12.81
C GLN A 138 -5.10 -4.17 -11.64
N MET A 139 -5.32 -3.43 -10.57
CA MET A 139 -5.97 -3.95 -9.37
C MET A 139 -6.94 -2.92 -8.83
N VAL A 140 -8.10 -3.40 -8.40
CA VAL A 140 -9.10 -2.64 -7.63
C VAL A 140 -9.36 -3.42 -6.35
N THR A 141 -9.33 -2.75 -5.23
CA THR A 141 -9.60 -3.37 -3.94
C THR A 141 -11.02 -3.09 -3.48
N GLY A 142 -11.60 -4.03 -2.77
CA GLY A 142 -12.91 -3.92 -2.13
C GLY A 142 -12.83 -4.23 -0.64
N ASN A 143 -13.93 -3.97 0.07
CA ASN A 143 -14.03 -4.19 1.52
C ASN A 143 -14.21 -5.68 1.91
N GLY A 144 -14.23 -6.57 0.95
CA GLY A 144 -14.31 -8.01 1.16
C GLY A 144 -15.18 -8.73 0.12
N VAL A 145 -15.09 -10.04 0.15
CA VAL A 145 -15.86 -10.92 -0.74
C VAL A 145 -17.19 -11.25 -0.08
N VAL A 146 -18.30 -10.88 -0.71
CA VAL A 146 -19.66 -11.13 -0.20
C VAL A 146 -20.31 -12.39 -0.80
N LEU A 147 -19.84 -12.81 -1.97
CA LEU A 147 -20.31 -14.02 -2.67
C LEU A 147 -19.09 -14.80 -3.19
N LYS A 148 -18.95 -16.07 -2.82
CA LYS A 148 -17.88 -16.97 -3.29
C LYS A 148 -18.49 -18.27 -3.78
N ASN A 149 -18.20 -18.66 -5.02
CA ASN A 149 -18.71 -19.89 -5.65
C ASN A 149 -20.25 -20.06 -5.62
N GLY A 150 -20.98 -18.94 -5.69
CA GLY A 150 -22.45 -18.93 -5.64
C GLY A 150 -23.04 -18.93 -4.24
N GLU A 151 -22.22 -18.94 -3.19
CA GLU A 151 -22.66 -18.92 -1.79
C GLU A 151 -22.30 -17.60 -1.11
N LEU A 152 -23.17 -17.15 -0.21
CA LEU A 152 -22.92 -15.97 0.62
C LEU A 152 -21.82 -16.28 1.65
N THR A 153 -20.91 -15.35 1.82
CA THR A 153 -19.87 -15.44 2.86
C THR A 153 -20.35 -14.78 4.16
N ASP A 154 -19.66 -15.00 5.28
CA ASP A 154 -19.94 -14.37 6.58
C ASP A 154 -19.89 -12.84 6.50
N ARG A 155 -19.21 -12.28 5.51
CA ARG A 155 -19.13 -10.84 5.26
C ARG A 155 -20.50 -10.18 5.04
N ASN A 156 -21.49 -10.91 4.57
CA ASN A 156 -22.86 -10.40 4.41
C ASN A 156 -23.55 -10.07 5.74
N TYR A 157 -23.09 -10.65 6.82
CA TYR A 157 -23.71 -10.54 8.15
C TYR A 157 -23.02 -9.53 9.04
N ASP A 158 -21.92 -8.91 8.60
CA ASP A 158 -21.29 -7.85 9.37
C ASP A 158 -22.16 -6.57 9.40
N GLY A 159 -21.99 -5.76 10.44
CA GLY A 159 -22.79 -4.55 10.65
C GLY A 159 -22.67 -3.52 9.52
N TYR A 160 -21.55 -3.53 8.79
CA TYR A 160 -21.37 -2.66 7.63
C TYR A 160 -22.24 -3.11 6.45
N ASN A 161 -22.25 -4.39 6.11
CA ASN A 161 -23.00 -4.92 4.97
C ASN A 161 -24.50 -5.07 5.23
N SER A 162 -24.90 -5.19 6.49
CA SER A 162 -26.32 -5.25 6.88
C SER A 162 -27.02 -3.88 6.93
N THR A 163 -26.26 -2.78 6.88
CA THR A 163 -26.82 -1.42 6.87
C THR A 163 -27.13 -0.97 5.45
N LEU A 164 -28.27 -0.29 5.26
CA LEU A 164 -28.69 0.25 3.97
C LEU A 164 -27.85 1.49 3.61
N TYR A 165 -26.98 1.32 2.63
CA TYR A 165 -26.15 2.37 2.03
C TYR A 165 -26.03 2.14 0.53
N PRO A 166 -25.83 3.18 -0.29
CA PRO A 166 -25.39 3.01 -1.67
C PRO A 166 -24.12 2.15 -1.73
N ARG A 167 -24.08 1.22 -2.67
CA ARG A 167 -22.98 0.26 -2.79
C ARG A 167 -22.52 0.11 -4.22
N THR A 168 -21.22 -0.09 -4.38
CA THR A 168 -20.64 -0.55 -5.64
C THR A 168 -20.03 -1.92 -5.42
N GLY A 169 -20.35 -2.86 -6.28
CA GLY A 169 -19.82 -4.22 -6.29
C GLY A 169 -19.20 -4.57 -7.63
N ILE A 170 -18.23 -5.48 -7.60
CA ILE A 170 -17.68 -6.11 -8.79
C ILE A 170 -17.86 -7.60 -8.62
N GLY A 171 -18.47 -8.24 -9.62
CA GLY A 171 -18.64 -9.69 -9.68
C GLY A 171 -18.03 -10.28 -10.95
N MET A 172 -17.79 -11.58 -10.92
CA MET A 172 -17.29 -12.33 -12.06
C MET A 172 -18.07 -13.63 -12.19
N SER A 173 -18.40 -14.01 -13.42
CA SER A 173 -19.02 -15.31 -13.70
C SER A 173 -18.06 -16.47 -13.34
N GLN A 174 -18.63 -17.64 -13.05
CA GLN A 174 -17.84 -18.83 -12.69
C GLN A 174 -16.88 -19.27 -13.81
N ASP A 175 -17.29 -19.07 -15.07
CA ASP A 175 -16.44 -19.35 -16.25
C ASP A 175 -15.41 -18.26 -16.53
N ARG A 176 -15.39 -17.19 -15.70
CA ARG A 176 -14.46 -16.03 -15.76
C ARG A 176 -14.49 -15.23 -17.07
N LYS A 177 -15.59 -15.32 -17.83
CA LYS A 177 -15.75 -14.63 -19.11
C LYS A 177 -16.52 -13.32 -19.00
N THR A 178 -17.26 -13.13 -17.91
CA THR A 178 -18.09 -11.94 -17.71
C THR A 178 -17.74 -11.27 -16.40
N ILE A 179 -17.54 -9.95 -16.43
CA ILE A 179 -17.38 -9.10 -15.26
C ILE A 179 -18.68 -8.28 -15.10
N TYR A 180 -19.21 -8.26 -13.89
CA TYR A 180 -20.40 -7.48 -13.51
C TYR A 180 -19.95 -6.28 -12.69
N PHE A 181 -20.37 -5.10 -13.09
CA PHE A 181 -20.31 -3.89 -12.27
C PHE A 181 -21.72 -3.63 -11.72
N ILE A 182 -21.84 -3.59 -10.42
CA ILE A 182 -23.10 -3.49 -9.71
C ILE A 182 -23.10 -2.19 -8.93
N VAL A 183 -24.11 -1.36 -9.15
CA VAL A 183 -24.36 -0.16 -8.34
C VAL A 183 -25.75 -0.32 -7.75
N ILE A 184 -25.85 -0.17 -6.43
CA ILE A 184 -27.09 -0.20 -5.65
C ILE A 184 -27.22 1.17 -5.00
N ASP A 185 -28.36 1.82 -5.23
CA ASP A 185 -28.71 3.12 -4.66
C ASP A 185 -29.82 2.95 -3.60
#